data_25bede01176b8da04e16dd037670d99e
#
_entry.id   25bede01176b8da04e16dd037670d99e
#
_cell.length_a   1.000
_cell.length_b   1.000
_cell.length_c   1.000
_cell.angle_alpha   90.00
_cell.angle_beta   90.00
_cell.angle_gamma   90.00
#
_symmetry.space_group_name_H-M   'P 1'
#
loop_
_entity.id
_entity.type
_entity.pdbx_description
1 polymer ?
#
loop_
_entity_poly.entity_id
_entity_poly.type
_entity_poly.pdbx_seq_one_letter_code
_entity_poly.pdbx_strand_id
1 'polypeptide(L)'
;MKFGQRRKDVKAYLKRNKNDAADAEAICEAVRRPTMRFVQIKSAEQQGQLMQHRTRDVLIRQRTQIINALRAHLAELGIVAAQGDAGVSELRAIVADDRDERLPIDARASVIVLAAQLEALQTLIGSIEKRIKMQHRSNEASQRVETIPGIGVLGASAITATAADPTVFRSGRDFAAWIGLVPRQDSTGGKQKLGPISKQGDRYLRRILVVGAIAVLRRARENPGKYPWLTQLLARRPFKVVAVALANKMARTAWALMAHGGIYRAPELAEAA
;
A
#
# COMPACT_ATOMS: atom_id res chain seq x y z
N MET A 1 4.42 -16.62 -25.78
CA MET A 1 4.96 -16.41 -24.41
C MET A 1 4.72 -14.95 -24.01
N LYS A 2 3.93 -14.68 -22.98
CA LYS A 2 3.72 -13.30 -22.48
C LYS A 2 4.78 -13.03 -21.42
N PHE A 3 5.85 -12.32 -21.73
CA PHE A 3 6.84 -11.88 -20.76
C PHE A 3 6.39 -10.53 -20.16
N GLY A 4 6.26 -10.46 -18.83
CA GLY A 4 6.05 -9.21 -18.13
C GLY A 4 7.35 -8.41 -18.06
N GLN A 5 7.50 -7.37 -18.87
CA GLN A 5 8.63 -6.44 -18.79
C GLN A 5 8.29 -5.27 -17.86
N ARG A 6 9.27 -4.77 -17.11
CA ARG A 6 9.10 -3.51 -16.41
C ARG A 6 9.09 -2.37 -17.44
N ARG A 7 7.99 -1.66 -17.56
CA ARG A 7 7.83 -0.50 -18.45
C ARG A 7 9.02 0.48 -18.39
N LYS A 8 9.73 0.51 -17.30
CA LYS A 8 10.85 1.41 -17.04
C LYS A 8 12.15 0.96 -17.70
N ASP A 9 12.39 -0.34 -17.76
CA ASP A 9 13.59 -0.91 -18.37
C ASP A 9 13.52 -0.82 -19.90
N VAL A 10 12.29 -0.87 -20.46
CA VAL A 10 12.02 -0.65 -21.88
C VAL A 10 12.13 0.82 -22.28
N LYS A 11 11.80 1.75 -21.35
CA LYS A 11 11.80 3.20 -21.63
C LYS A 11 13.19 3.73 -22.04
N ALA A 12 14.26 3.09 -21.62
CA ALA A 12 15.63 3.48 -22.02
C ALA A 12 15.89 3.30 -23.52
N TYR A 13 15.11 2.45 -24.20
CA TYR A 13 15.23 2.14 -25.63
C TYR A 13 14.17 2.85 -26.49
N LEU A 14 13.27 3.63 -25.88
CA LEU A 14 12.26 4.40 -26.62
C LEU A 14 12.92 5.63 -27.29
N LYS A 15 12.82 5.69 -28.59
CA LYS A 15 13.12 6.89 -29.39
C LYS A 15 12.04 7.96 -29.14
N ARG A 16 12.35 9.22 -29.43
CA ARG A 16 11.40 10.34 -29.32
C ARG A 16 10.15 10.05 -30.19
N ASN A 17 9.00 10.48 -29.71
CA ASN A 17 7.66 10.27 -30.25
C ASN A 17 7.06 8.91 -29.91
N LYS A 18 5.85 8.95 -29.35
CA LYS A 18 5.09 7.78 -28.96
C LYS A 18 4.39 7.21 -30.19
N ASN A 19 4.85 6.03 -30.64
CA ASN A 19 4.13 5.23 -31.60
C ASN A 19 4.32 3.75 -31.27
N ASP A 20 3.37 2.92 -31.67
CA ASP A 20 3.36 1.50 -31.30
C ASP A 20 4.53 0.72 -31.93
N ALA A 21 5.02 1.13 -33.09
CA ALA A 21 6.19 0.51 -33.74
C ALA A 21 7.48 0.79 -32.93
N ALA A 22 7.66 2.02 -32.44
CA ALA A 22 8.80 2.38 -31.56
C ALA A 22 8.72 1.66 -30.21
N ASP A 23 7.52 1.48 -29.66
CA ASP A 23 7.31 0.71 -28.43
C ASP A 23 7.64 -0.78 -28.68
N ALA A 24 7.26 -1.36 -29.81
CA ALA A 24 7.58 -2.73 -30.19
C ALA A 24 9.10 -2.92 -30.40
N GLU A 25 9.77 -1.99 -31.10
CA GLU A 25 11.23 -2.01 -31.28
C GLU A 25 11.95 -1.95 -29.92
N ALA A 26 11.54 -1.05 -29.04
CA ALA A 26 12.12 -0.93 -27.70
C ALA A 26 11.92 -2.20 -26.85
N ILE A 27 10.78 -2.88 -26.99
CA ILE A 27 10.51 -4.17 -26.33
C ILE A 27 11.44 -5.25 -26.89
N CYS A 28 11.59 -5.35 -28.21
CA CYS A 28 12.47 -6.32 -28.85
C CYS A 28 13.94 -6.12 -28.44
N GLU A 29 14.40 -4.87 -28.38
CA GLU A 29 15.76 -4.55 -27.95
C GLU A 29 15.96 -4.91 -26.47
N ALA A 30 15.01 -4.58 -25.62
CA ALA A 30 15.07 -4.93 -24.20
C ALA A 30 15.13 -6.44 -23.96
N VAL A 31 14.35 -7.24 -24.73
CA VAL A 31 14.33 -8.71 -24.61
C VAL A 31 15.68 -9.36 -24.92
N ARG A 32 16.43 -8.80 -25.85
CA ARG A 32 17.73 -9.32 -26.30
C ARG A 32 18.86 -9.05 -25.31
N ARG A 33 18.66 -8.19 -24.31
CA ARG A 33 19.72 -7.82 -23.37
C ARG A 33 19.94 -8.87 -22.28
N PRO A 34 21.18 -9.38 -22.08
CA PRO A 34 21.46 -10.41 -21.07
C PRO A 34 21.21 -9.96 -19.63
N THR A 35 21.22 -8.65 -19.38
CA THR A 35 20.97 -8.05 -18.07
C THR A 35 19.51 -7.79 -17.78
N MET A 36 18.59 -8.01 -18.75
CA MET A 36 17.18 -7.80 -18.58
C MET A 36 16.58 -8.87 -17.66
N ARG A 37 15.82 -8.41 -16.66
CA ARG A 37 15.10 -9.28 -15.74
C ARG A 37 13.64 -9.31 -16.08
N PHE A 38 13.15 -10.49 -16.40
CA PHE A 38 11.73 -10.72 -16.66
C PHE A 38 10.99 -10.98 -15.36
N VAL A 39 9.76 -10.48 -15.29
CA VAL A 39 8.84 -10.78 -14.19
C VAL A 39 8.04 -12.03 -14.59
N GLN A 40 7.90 -12.97 -13.67
CA GLN A 40 7.09 -14.16 -13.89
C GLN A 40 5.64 -13.77 -14.23
N ILE A 41 5.05 -14.49 -15.17
CA ILE A 41 3.64 -14.33 -15.54
C ILE A 41 2.79 -14.86 -14.39
N LYS A 42 1.87 -14.04 -13.93
CA LYS A 42 0.93 -14.43 -12.89
C LYS A 42 -0.13 -15.38 -13.43
N SER A 43 -0.54 -16.37 -12.64
CA SER A 43 -1.69 -17.21 -12.96
C SER A 43 -2.99 -16.39 -13.00
N ALA A 44 -4.06 -16.98 -13.55
CA ALA A 44 -5.37 -16.35 -13.57
C ALA A 44 -5.89 -16.06 -12.14
N GLU A 45 -5.64 -16.98 -11.20
CA GLU A 45 -6.02 -16.86 -9.78
C GLU A 45 -5.25 -15.71 -9.12
N GLN A 46 -3.95 -15.59 -9.35
CA GLN A 46 -3.12 -14.49 -8.85
C GLN A 46 -3.56 -13.14 -9.41
N GLN A 47 -3.91 -13.11 -10.71
CA GLN A 47 -4.49 -11.90 -11.32
C GLN A 47 -5.83 -11.55 -10.69
N GLY A 48 -6.70 -12.55 -10.44
CA GLY A 48 -7.98 -12.37 -9.76
C GLY A 48 -7.82 -11.79 -8.34
N GLN A 49 -6.85 -12.30 -7.57
CA GLN A 49 -6.52 -11.76 -6.24
C GLN A 49 -6.06 -10.30 -6.31
N LEU A 50 -5.18 -9.97 -7.26
CA LEU A 50 -4.74 -8.59 -7.47
C LEU A 50 -5.87 -7.66 -7.92
N MET A 51 -6.82 -8.17 -8.72
CA MET A 51 -8.01 -7.41 -9.10
C MET A 51 -8.86 -7.05 -7.88
N GLN A 52 -9.05 -7.98 -6.92
CA GLN A 52 -9.76 -7.68 -5.67
C GLN A 52 -9.09 -6.54 -4.89
N HIS A 53 -7.77 -6.57 -4.73
CA HIS A 53 -7.02 -5.50 -4.07
C HIS A 53 -7.15 -4.15 -4.79
N ARG A 54 -7.10 -4.15 -6.13
CA ARG A 54 -7.27 -2.94 -6.96
C ARG A 54 -8.68 -2.39 -6.87
N THR A 55 -9.69 -3.26 -6.95
CA THR A 55 -11.10 -2.88 -6.79
C THR A 55 -11.36 -2.28 -5.42
N ARG A 56 -10.87 -2.94 -4.35
CA ARG A 56 -10.93 -2.38 -3.00
C ARG A 56 -10.28 -0.99 -2.92
N ASP A 57 -9.13 -0.79 -3.55
CA ASP A 57 -8.45 0.51 -3.55
C ASP A 57 -9.26 1.60 -4.27
N VAL A 58 -9.94 1.26 -5.34
CA VAL A 58 -10.86 2.17 -6.04
C VAL A 58 -12.03 2.56 -5.12
N LEU A 59 -12.70 1.57 -4.52
CA LEU A 59 -13.85 1.81 -3.64
C LEU A 59 -13.48 2.64 -2.40
N ILE A 60 -12.31 2.42 -1.79
CA ILE A 60 -11.79 3.23 -0.68
C ILE A 60 -11.58 4.70 -1.09
N ARG A 61 -11.07 4.93 -2.29
CA ARG A 61 -10.90 6.32 -2.81
C ARG A 61 -12.25 6.98 -3.06
N GLN A 62 -13.20 6.27 -3.65
CA GLN A 62 -14.57 6.76 -3.85
C GLN A 62 -15.23 7.07 -2.52
N ARG A 63 -15.13 6.16 -1.51
CA ARG A 63 -15.62 6.40 -0.16
C ARG A 63 -15.08 7.71 0.43
N THR A 64 -13.77 7.92 0.32
CA THR A 64 -13.14 9.14 0.83
C THR A 64 -13.63 10.38 0.10
N GLN A 65 -13.82 10.29 -1.21
CA GLN A 65 -14.35 11.38 -2.04
C GLN A 65 -15.78 11.75 -1.62
N ILE A 66 -16.65 10.77 -1.41
CA ILE A 66 -18.03 11.00 -0.96
C ILE A 66 -18.06 11.60 0.45
N ILE A 67 -17.24 11.10 1.38
CA ILE A 67 -17.13 11.67 2.73
C ILE A 67 -16.72 13.14 2.67
N ASN A 68 -15.74 13.47 1.82
CA ASN A 68 -15.29 14.85 1.68
C ASN A 68 -16.37 15.74 1.04
N ALA A 69 -17.12 15.24 0.06
CA ALA A 69 -18.25 15.97 -0.54
C ALA A 69 -19.37 16.22 0.49
N LEU A 70 -19.77 15.19 1.26
CA LEU A 70 -20.73 15.35 2.35
C LEU A 70 -20.30 16.42 3.36
N ARG A 71 -19.03 16.35 3.80
CA ARG A 71 -18.47 17.34 4.73
C ARG A 71 -18.49 18.75 4.16
N ALA A 72 -18.14 18.92 2.88
CA ALA A 72 -18.11 20.22 2.24
C ALA A 72 -19.52 20.81 2.14
N HIS A 73 -20.49 20.07 1.62
CA HIS A 73 -21.87 20.54 1.49
C HIS A 73 -22.52 20.88 2.83
N LEU A 74 -22.32 20.04 3.86
CA LEU A 74 -22.87 20.28 5.17
C LEU A 74 -22.19 21.46 5.89
N ALA A 75 -20.88 21.67 5.67
CA ALA A 75 -20.16 22.80 6.24
C ALA A 75 -20.65 24.15 5.70
N GLU A 76 -21.12 24.24 4.45
CA GLU A 76 -21.73 25.43 3.88
C GLU A 76 -23.03 25.87 4.61
N LEU A 77 -23.69 24.88 5.27
CA LEU A 77 -24.87 25.09 6.10
C LEU A 77 -24.51 25.19 7.60
N GLY A 78 -23.23 25.36 7.93
CA GLY A 78 -22.76 25.47 9.31
C GLY A 78 -22.72 24.14 10.08
N ILE A 79 -22.95 23.00 9.41
CA ILE A 79 -22.93 21.67 10.02
C ILE A 79 -21.52 21.07 9.87
N VAL A 80 -20.78 21.05 10.98
CA VAL A 80 -19.40 20.55 11.04
C VAL A 80 -19.30 19.44 12.06
N ALA A 81 -18.65 18.33 11.68
CA ALA A 81 -18.41 17.19 12.55
C ALA A 81 -16.91 16.84 12.63
N ALA A 82 -16.50 16.15 13.69
CA ALA A 82 -15.13 15.71 13.92
C ALA A 82 -14.60 14.83 12.79
N GLN A 83 -13.27 14.77 12.60
CA GLN A 83 -12.66 13.85 11.66
C GLN A 83 -12.77 12.39 12.15
N GLY A 84 -12.82 11.44 11.22
CA GLY A 84 -12.90 10.01 11.50
C GLY A 84 -14.32 9.44 11.37
N ASP A 85 -14.44 8.16 11.72
CA ASP A 85 -15.70 7.42 11.52
C ASP A 85 -16.85 7.93 12.40
N ALA A 86 -16.56 8.39 13.62
CA ALA A 86 -17.57 8.97 14.52
C ALA A 86 -18.23 10.21 13.90
N GLY A 87 -17.43 11.14 13.37
CA GLY A 87 -17.97 12.32 12.72
C GLY A 87 -18.73 12.02 11.41
N VAL A 88 -18.34 10.96 10.68
CA VAL A 88 -19.12 10.51 9.52
C VAL A 88 -20.46 9.94 9.94
N SER A 89 -20.51 9.18 11.05
CA SER A 89 -21.76 8.66 11.61
C SER A 89 -22.68 9.77 12.09
N GLU A 90 -22.14 10.80 12.73
CA GLU A 90 -22.86 12.00 13.13
C GLU A 90 -23.49 12.73 11.93
N LEU A 91 -22.71 12.98 10.88
CA LEU A 91 -23.23 13.62 9.66
C LEU A 91 -24.34 12.79 8.99
N ARG A 92 -24.20 11.48 8.98
CA ARG A 92 -25.25 10.59 8.44
C ARG A 92 -26.53 10.64 9.29
N ALA A 93 -26.42 10.72 10.62
CA ALA A 93 -27.57 10.86 11.50
C ALA A 93 -28.31 12.19 11.24
N ILE A 94 -27.59 13.30 11.08
CA ILE A 94 -28.17 14.60 10.73
C ILE A 94 -28.89 14.55 9.37
N VAL A 95 -28.28 13.91 8.36
CA VAL A 95 -28.89 13.78 7.03
C VAL A 95 -30.17 12.92 7.07
N ALA A 96 -30.24 11.93 7.96
CA ALA A 96 -31.36 11.02 8.12
C ALA A 96 -32.51 11.61 8.99
N ASP A 97 -32.25 12.69 9.72
CA ASP A 97 -33.24 13.33 10.57
C ASP A 97 -34.06 14.35 9.76
N ASP A 98 -35.29 14.00 9.40
CA ASP A 98 -36.17 14.86 8.63
C ASP A 98 -36.63 16.12 9.40
N ARG A 99 -36.41 16.17 10.72
CA ARG A 99 -36.78 17.28 11.59
C ARG A 99 -35.65 18.31 11.74
N ASP A 100 -34.47 18.03 11.24
CA ASP A 100 -33.35 18.97 11.32
C ASP A 100 -33.56 20.14 10.34
N GLU A 101 -34.01 21.27 10.85
CA GLU A 101 -34.34 22.48 10.08
C GLU A 101 -33.10 23.17 9.44
N ARG A 102 -31.89 22.76 9.84
CA ARG A 102 -30.64 23.32 9.26
C ARG A 102 -30.44 22.90 7.81
N LEU A 103 -31.15 21.81 7.37
CA LEU A 103 -31.04 21.29 6.00
C LEU A 103 -32.26 21.73 5.18
N PRO A 104 -32.12 22.69 4.28
CA PRO A 104 -33.15 23.03 3.28
C PRO A 104 -33.52 21.81 2.43
N ILE A 105 -34.73 21.72 1.92
CA ILE A 105 -35.28 20.57 1.19
C ILE A 105 -34.35 20.12 0.06
N ASP A 106 -33.86 21.03 -0.79
CA ASP A 106 -32.99 20.70 -1.92
C ASP A 106 -31.60 20.24 -1.46
N ALA A 107 -31.06 20.84 -0.39
CA ALA A 107 -29.80 20.41 0.19
C ALA A 107 -29.93 19.01 0.78
N ARG A 108 -31.00 18.74 1.51
CA ARG A 108 -31.29 17.40 2.06
C ARG A 108 -31.40 16.35 0.96
N ALA A 109 -32.16 16.63 -0.11
CA ALA A 109 -32.29 15.73 -1.25
C ALA A 109 -30.90 15.38 -1.86
N SER A 110 -30.03 16.36 -1.97
CA SER A 110 -28.68 16.17 -2.51
C SER A 110 -27.78 15.31 -1.60
N VAL A 111 -27.75 15.61 -0.29
CA VAL A 111 -26.86 14.89 0.64
C VAL A 111 -27.38 13.47 0.97
N ILE A 112 -28.69 13.19 0.89
CA ILE A 112 -29.26 11.84 1.01
C ILE A 112 -28.70 10.91 -0.07
N VAL A 113 -28.57 11.37 -1.32
CA VAL A 113 -27.98 10.57 -2.42
C VAL A 113 -26.54 10.20 -2.11
N LEU A 114 -25.74 11.15 -1.59
CA LEU A 114 -24.36 10.88 -1.19
C LEU A 114 -24.27 9.94 0.00
N ALA A 115 -25.16 10.06 0.97
CA ALA A 115 -25.21 9.17 2.13
C ALA A 115 -25.57 7.72 1.72
N ALA A 116 -26.55 7.54 0.83
CA ALA A 116 -26.90 6.23 0.27
C ALA A 116 -25.74 5.60 -0.53
N GLN A 117 -25.05 6.40 -1.35
CA GLN A 117 -23.87 5.93 -2.08
C GLN A 117 -22.74 5.52 -1.12
N LEU A 118 -22.53 6.26 -0.03
CA LEU A 118 -21.53 5.92 0.98
C LEU A 118 -21.84 4.57 1.64
N GLU A 119 -23.08 4.29 1.95
CA GLU A 119 -23.51 3.01 2.54
C GLU A 119 -23.30 1.85 1.57
N ALA A 120 -23.68 2.02 0.30
CA ALA A 120 -23.43 1.04 -0.74
C ALA A 120 -21.92 0.72 -0.88
N LEU A 121 -21.07 1.77 -0.88
CA LEU A 121 -19.62 1.59 -0.93
C LEU A 121 -19.07 0.85 0.29
N GLN A 122 -19.56 1.12 1.49
CA GLN A 122 -19.14 0.41 2.71
C GLN A 122 -19.50 -1.08 2.63
N THR A 123 -20.69 -1.42 2.16
CA THR A 123 -21.13 -2.81 1.94
C THR A 123 -20.24 -3.54 0.93
N LEU A 124 -19.95 -2.90 -0.21
CA LEU A 124 -19.08 -3.46 -1.26
C LEU A 124 -17.64 -3.66 -0.77
N ILE A 125 -17.08 -2.69 -0.04
CA ILE A 125 -15.75 -2.81 0.56
C ILE A 125 -15.71 -4.00 1.52
N GLY A 126 -16.71 -4.12 2.41
CA GLY A 126 -16.82 -5.23 3.35
C GLY A 126 -16.88 -6.59 2.66
N SER A 127 -17.64 -6.71 1.56
CA SER A 127 -17.75 -7.94 0.78
C SER A 127 -16.40 -8.37 0.16
N ILE A 128 -15.65 -7.43 -0.41
CA ILE A 128 -14.32 -7.69 -0.98
C ILE A 128 -13.32 -8.06 0.12
N GLU A 129 -13.32 -7.35 1.25
CA GLU A 129 -12.46 -7.68 2.38
C GLU A 129 -12.72 -9.07 2.94
N LYS A 130 -13.98 -9.50 2.98
CA LYS A 130 -14.38 -10.84 3.37
C LYS A 130 -13.78 -11.91 2.46
N ARG A 131 -13.80 -11.68 1.14
CA ARG A 131 -13.18 -12.56 0.15
C ARG A 131 -11.66 -12.62 0.30
N ILE A 132 -11.00 -11.48 0.48
CA ILE A 132 -9.54 -11.43 0.70
C ILE A 132 -9.17 -12.19 1.98
N LYS A 133 -9.94 -12.03 3.07
CA LYS A 133 -9.74 -12.77 4.32
C LYS A 133 -9.89 -14.28 4.15
N MET A 134 -10.87 -14.73 3.36
CA MET A 134 -11.04 -16.15 3.06
C MET A 134 -9.84 -16.73 2.30
N GLN A 135 -9.39 -16.04 1.25
CA GLN A 135 -8.22 -16.46 0.48
C GLN A 135 -6.93 -16.46 1.31
N HIS A 136 -6.79 -15.49 2.22
CA HIS A 136 -5.66 -15.44 3.14
C HIS A 136 -5.60 -16.68 4.05
N ARG A 137 -6.74 -17.15 4.55
CA ARG A 137 -6.82 -18.35 5.42
C ARG A 137 -6.37 -19.64 4.73
N SER A 138 -6.49 -19.74 3.41
CA SER A 138 -6.02 -20.89 2.62
C SER A 138 -4.62 -20.71 2.05
N ASN A 139 -3.93 -19.58 2.33
CA ASN A 139 -2.62 -19.26 1.78
C ASN A 139 -1.57 -19.20 2.89
N GLU A 140 -0.80 -20.27 3.06
CA GLU A 140 0.25 -20.35 4.09
C GLU A 140 1.30 -19.25 3.98
N ALA A 141 1.74 -18.88 2.76
CA ALA A 141 2.71 -17.82 2.58
C ALA A 141 2.16 -16.48 3.08
N SER A 142 0.87 -16.22 2.85
CA SER A 142 0.19 -15.03 3.35
C SER A 142 0.09 -15.04 4.88
N GLN A 143 -0.24 -16.19 5.49
CA GLN A 143 -0.29 -16.33 6.95
C GLN A 143 1.08 -16.11 7.59
N ARG A 144 2.17 -16.64 7.00
CA ARG A 144 3.54 -16.37 7.46
C ARG A 144 3.90 -14.90 7.40
N VAL A 145 3.56 -14.21 6.32
CA VAL A 145 3.83 -12.77 6.15
C VAL A 145 3.02 -11.92 7.14
N GLU A 146 1.81 -12.34 7.52
CA GLU A 146 0.99 -11.66 8.52
C GLU A 146 1.64 -11.64 9.92
N THR A 147 2.50 -12.61 10.23
CA THR A 147 3.20 -12.62 11.53
C THR A 147 4.12 -11.42 11.74
N ILE A 148 4.46 -10.68 10.69
CA ILE A 148 5.30 -9.47 10.77
C ILE A 148 4.53 -8.32 11.40
N PRO A 149 5.01 -7.71 12.49
CA PRO A 149 4.36 -6.56 13.08
C PRO A 149 4.11 -5.44 12.07
N GLY A 150 2.85 -4.99 11.99
CA GLY A 150 2.43 -3.95 11.03
C GLY A 150 1.96 -4.48 9.67
N ILE A 151 2.06 -5.77 9.40
CA ILE A 151 1.46 -6.40 8.23
C ILE A 151 0.25 -7.20 8.69
N GLY A 152 -0.95 -6.72 8.38
CA GLY A 152 -2.18 -7.48 8.62
C GLY A 152 -2.60 -8.27 7.38
N VAL A 153 -3.74 -8.97 7.46
CA VAL A 153 -4.32 -9.82 6.40
C VAL A 153 -4.26 -9.17 5.01
N LEU A 154 -4.71 -7.91 4.90
CA LEU A 154 -4.74 -7.20 3.60
C LEU A 154 -3.34 -6.96 3.03
N GLY A 155 -2.39 -6.63 3.90
CA GLY A 155 -0.99 -6.43 3.51
C GLY A 155 -0.32 -7.73 3.09
N ALA A 156 -0.50 -8.77 3.87
CA ALA A 156 0.05 -10.10 3.62
C ALA A 156 -0.47 -10.67 2.30
N SER A 157 -1.80 -10.66 2.11
CA SER A 157 -2.44 -11.10 0.87
C SER A 157 -1.99 -10.29 -0.35
N ALA A 158 -1.85 -8.96 -0.23
CA ALA A 158 -1.37 -8.13 -1.33
C ALA A 158 0.09 -8.42 -1.70
N ILE A 159 0.96 -8.62 -0.71
CA ILE A 159 2.38 -8.93 -0.93
C ILE A 159 2.52 -10.26 -1.65
N THR A 160 1.87 -11.32 -1.17
CA THR A 160 1.96 -12.66 -1.76
C THR A 160 1.32 -12.74 -3.15
N ALA A 161 0.19 -12.08 -3.38
CA ALA A 161 -0.42 -12.01 -4.71
C ALA A 161 0.44 -11.22 -5.72
N THR A 162 1.19 -10.22 -5.25
CA THR A 162 2.03 -9.41 -6.13
C THR A 162 3.38 -10.08 -6.44
N ALA A 163 4.00 -10.72 -5.46
CA ALA A 163 5.29 -11.41 -5.55
C ALA A 163 5.09 -12.92 -5.32
N ALA A 164 4.35 -13.54 -6.23
CA ALA A 164 3.98 -14.96 -6.12
C ALA A 164 5.19 -15.91 -6.11
N ASP A 165 6.25 -15.55 -6.82
CA ASP A 165 7.53 -16.24 -6.76
C ASP A 165 8.60 -15.31 -6.16
N PRO A 166 8.97 -15.49 -4.89
CA PRO A 166 10.00 -14.69 -4.24
C PRO A 166 11.42 -14.99 -4.77
N THR A 167 11.65 -16.13 -5.45
CA THR A 167 12.97 -16.55 -5.92
C THR A 167 13.51 -15.70 -7.07
N VAL A 168 12.63 -14.97 -7.78
CA VAL A 168 13.03 -14.01 -8.82
C VAL A 168 13.85 -12.82 -8.27
N PHE A 169 13.82 -12.62 -6.94
CA PHE A 169 14.62 -11.61 -6.26
C PHE A 169 15.85 -12.27 -5.62
N ARG A 170 17.04 -11.74 -5.86
CA ARG A 170 18.29 -12.25 -5.27
C ARG A 170 18.31 -12.09 -3.75
N SER A 171 17.59 -11.12 -3.23
CA SER A 171 17.58 -10.78 -1.80
C SER A 171 16.37 -9.94 -1.42
N GLY A 172 16.08 -9.85 -0.13
CA GLY A 172 15.08 -8.91 0.38
C GLY A 172 15.41 -7.44 0.07
N ARG A 173 16.67 -7.08 -0.16
CA ARG A 173 17.07 -5.73 -0.61
C ARG A 173 16.58 -5.48 -2.03
N ASP A 174 16.72 -6.45 -2.93
CA ASP A 174 16.18 -6.39 -4.30
C ASP A 174 14.66 -6.24 -4.29
N PHE A 175 13.97 -7.00 -3.44
CA PHE A 175 12.52 -6.91 -3.28
C PHE A 175 12.09 -5.51 -2.79
N ALA A 176 12.73 -4.98 -1.75
CA ALA A 176 12.45 -3.64 -1.25
C ALA A 176 12.75 -2.54 -2.29
N ALA A 177 13.80 -2.71 -3.10
CA ALA A 177 14.10 -1.83 -4.22
C ALA A 177 13.04 -1.92 -5.33
N TRP A 178 12.56 -3.13 -5.62
CA TRP A 178 11.50 -3.35 -6.59
C TRP A 178 10.17 -2.68 -6.17
N ILE A 179 9.84 -2.68 -4.87
CA ILE A 179 8.69 -1.94 -4.33
C ILE A 179 8.96 -0.42 -4.36
N GLY A 180 10.22 0.01 -4.41
CA GLY A 180 10.62 1.41 -4.42
C GLY A 180 10.73 2.05 -3.05
N LEU A 181 11.10 1.26 -2.04
CA LEU A 181 11.35 1.69 -0.66
C LEU A 181 12.83 2.00 -0.38
N VAL A 182 13.68 1.99 -1.41
CA VAL A 182 15.10 2.37 -1.29
C VAL A 182 15.32 3.82 -1.73
N PRO A 183 16.27 4.54 -1.13
CA PRO A 183 16.66 5.88 -1.57
C PRO A 183 17.13 5.88 -3.03
N ARG A 184 16.89 6.98 -3.73
CA ARG A 184 17.61 7.25 -4.99
C ARG A 184 19.05 7.57 -4.66
N GLN A 185 19.93 7.10 -5.51
CA GLN A 185 21.34 7.46 -5.44
C GLN A 185 21.62 8.47 -6.56
N ASP A 186 22.03 9.65 -6.15
CA ASP A 186 22.44 10.75 -7.05
C ASP A 186 23.91 11.06 -6.75
N SER A 187 24.80 10.08 -7.02
CA SER A 187 26.23 10.16 -6.72
C SER A 187 27.01 10.63 -7.95
N THR A 188 27.86 11.62 -7.77
CA THR A 188 28.70 12.18 -8.81
C THR A 188 30.12 12.39 -8.25
N GLY A 189 31.16 12.05 -9.01
CA GLY A 189 32.55 12.31 -8.63
C GLY A 189 32.95 11.68 -7.29
N GLY A 190 32.54 10.45 -7.00
CA GLY A 190 32.85 9.72 -5.76
C GLY A 190 32.08 10.18 -4.51
N LYS A 191 31.29 11.26 -4.57
CA LYS A 191 30.46 11.73 -3.46
C LYS A 191 29.11 11.02 -3.49
N GLN A 192 28.82 10.21 -2.46
CA GLN A 192 27.50 9.55 -2.32
C GLN A 192 26.47 10.55 -1.82
N LYS A 193 25.41 10.78 -2.63
CA LYS A 193 24.26 11.56 -2.25
C LYS A 193 23.01 10.70 -2.33
N LEU A 194 22.38 10.47 -1.19
CA LEU A 194 21.11 9.73 -1.10
C LEU A 194 19.93 10.72 -1.07
N GLY A 195 19.04 10.57 -2.02
CA GLY A 195 17.78 11.33 -2.11
C GLY A 195 16.60 10.64 -1.42
N PRO A 196 15.36 11.12 -1.65
CA PRO A 196 14.16 10.44 -1.18
C PRO A 196 14.03 9.04 -1.82
N ILE A 197 13.12 8.22 -1.28
CA ILE A 197 12.86 6.89 -1.85
C ILE A 197 12.48 6.96 -3.33
N SER A 198 12.87 5.93 -4.08
CA SER A 198 12.72 5.91 -5.55
C SER A 198 11.25 5.98 -6.00
N LYS A 199 10.31 5.54 -5.16
CA LYS A 199 8.87 5.41 -5.46
C LYS A 199 8.56 4.61 -6.74
N GLN A 200 9.53 3.82 -7.20
CA GLN A 200 9.36 2.91 -8.32
C GLN A 200 8.58 1.67 -7.88
N GLY A 201 7.95 0.99 -8.82
CA GLY A 201 7.19 -0.22 -8.52
C GLY A 201 5.78 0.05 -7.98
N ASP A 202 5.25 -0.91 -7.24
CA ASP A 202 3.84 -0.92 -6.85
C ASP A 202 3.53 0.12 -5.75
N ARG A 203 2.70 1.11 -6.11
CA ARG A 203 2.27 2.17 -5.20
C ARG A 203 1.39 1.65 -4.07
N TYR A 204 0.56 0.64 -4.35
CA TYR A 204 -0.36 0.08 -3.38
C TYR A 204 0.39 -0.66 -2.27
N LEU A 205 1.36 -1.53 -2.63
CA LEU A 205 2.21 -2.21 -1.66
C LEU A 205 3.01 -1.23 -0.79
N ARG A 206 3.61 -0.21 -1.42
CA ARG A 206 4.34 0.83 -0.66
C ARG A 206 3.47 1.50 0.37
N ARG A 207 2.24 1.88 -0.02
CA ARG A 207 1.29 2.54 0.88
C ARG A 207 0.92 1.64 2.05
N ILE A 208 0.58 0.38 1.80
CA ILE A 208 0.21 -0.58 2.85
C ILE A 208 1.37 -0.76 3.84
N LEU A 209 2.58 -0.98 3.35
CA LEU A 209 3.76 -1.16 4.20
C LEU A 209 4.07 0.09 5.03
N VAL A 210 3.96 1.28 4.45
CA VAL A 210 4.19 2.53 5.19
C VAL A 210 3.09 2.77 6.23
N VAL A 211 1.83 2.50 5.92
CA VAL A 211 0.71 2.61 6.88
C VAL A 211 0.91 1.61 8.04
N GLY A 212 1.27 0.37 7.74
CA GLY A 212 1.60 -0.63 8.75
C GLY A 212 2.80 -0.22 9.62
N ALA A 213 3.84 0.32 9.01
CA ALA A 213 5.00 0.85 9.73
C ALA A 213 4.61 2.02 10.67
N ILE A 214 3.73 2.93 10.23
CA ILE A 214 3.21 4.03 11.07
C ILE A 214 2.46 3.48 12.27
N ALA A 215 1.64 2.44 12.10
CA ALA A 215 0.91 1.81 13.21
C ALA A 215 1.88 1.21 14.25
N VAL A 216 2.94 0.53 13.80
CA VAL A 216 3.98 0.01 14.69
C VAL A 216 4.73 1.14 15.42
N LEU A 217 5.07 2.22 14.70
CA LEU A 217 5.78 3.36 15.30
C LEU A 217 4.97 4.10 16.37
N ARG A 218 3.64 4.17 16.22
CA ARG A 218 2.77 4.73 17.26
C ARG A 218 2.87 3.90 18.54
N ARG A 219 2.77 2.57 18.43
CA ARG A 219 2.95 1.64 19.55
C ARG A 219 4.35 1.68 20.16
N ALA A 220 5.39 1.87 19.30
CA ALA A 220 6.76 2.00 19.78
C ALA A 220 6.99 3.26 20.63
N ARG A 221 6.26 4.35 20.36
CA ARG A 221 6.28 5.56 21.19
C ARG A 221 5.63 5.34 22.57
N GLU A 222 4.57 4.54 22.60
CA GLU A 222 3.87 4.19 23.84
C GLU A 222 4.68 3.18 24.68
N ASN A 223 5.46 2.31 24.03
CA ASN A 223 6.24 1.25 24.66
C ASN A 223 7.69 1.23 24.14
N PRO A 224 8.53 2.21 24.51
CA PRO A 224 9.90 2.35 23.97
C PRO A 224 10.79 1.13 24.23
N GLY A 225 10.67 0.49 25.40
CA GLY A 225 11.46 -0.69 25.78
C GLY A 225 11.23 -1.91 24.90
N LYS A 226 10.02 -2.07 24.33
CA LYS A 226 9.71 -3.18 23.43
C LYS A 226 10.32 -3.01 22.03
N TYR A 227 10.69 -1.78 21.65
CA TYR A 227 11.16 -1.46 20.30
C TYR A 227 12.45 -0.60 20.33
N PRO A 228 13.54 -1.05 20.98
CA PRO A 228 14.72 -0.22 21.23
C PRO A 228 15.35 0.34 19.94
N TRP A 229 15.42 -0.46 18.88
CA TRP A 229 15.91 0.02 17.58
C TRP A 229 15.08 1.18 17.00
N LEU A 230 13.73 1.09 17.11
CA LEU A 230 12.85 2.16 16.63
C LEU A 230 12.97 3.41 17.50
N THR A 231 13.08 3.24 18.80
CA THR A 231 13.27 4.34 19.77
C THR A 231 14.55 5.11 19.47
N GLN A 232 15.68 4.40 19.30
CA GLN A 232 16.96 5.01 18.92
C GLN A 232 16.88 5.72 17.55
N LEU A 233 16.15 5.16 16.61
CA LEU A 233 16.03 5.76 15.29
C LEU A 233 15.13 7.01 15.31
N LEU A 234 14.06 6.99 16.09
CA LEU A 234 13.14 8.14 16.29
C LEU A 234 13.84 9.32 17.00
N ALA A 235 14.82 9.06 17.86
CA ALA A 235 15.63 10.10 18.49
C ALA A 235 16.51 10.87 17.48
N ARG A 236 16.88 10.24 16.36
CA ARG A 236 17.84 10.79 15.39
C ARG A 236 17.23 11.19 14.05
N ARG A 237 16.02 10.73 13.74
CA ARG A 237 15.42 10.91 12.41
C ARG A 237 13.94 11.30 12.53
N PRO A 238 13.42 12.10 11.58
CA PRO A 238 12.01 12.47 11.53
C PRO A 238 11.10 11.24 11.41
N PHE A 239 9.93 11.28 12.03
CA PHE A 239 8.96 10.18 12.10
C PHE A 239 8.67 9.51 10.73
N LYS A 240 8.43 10.31 9.68
CA LYS A 240 8.15 9.77 8.34
C LYS A 240 9.35 9.04 7.72
N VAL A 241 10.57 9.47 8.02
CA VAL A 241 11.80 8.79 7.57
C VAL A 241 11.93 7.44 8.25
N VAL A 242 11.67 7.38 9.57
CA VAL A 242 11.67 6.13 10.34
C VAL A 242 10.57 5.18 9.84
N ALA A 243 9.37 5.70 9.52
CA ALA A 243 8.28 4.90 8.97
C ALA A 243 8.70 4.22 7.64
N VAL A 244 9.37 4.94 6.76
CA VAL A 244 9.86 4.38 5.50
C VAL A 244 10.99 3.37 5.73
N ALA A 245 11.90 3.62 6.66
CA ALA A 245 12.96 2.68 7.02
C ALA A 245 12.39 1.37 7.59
N LEU A 246 11.37 1.47 8.46
CA LEU A 246 10.66 0.30 8.98
C LEU A 246 9.91 -0.43 7.87
N ALA A 247 9.19 0.28 6.99
CA ALA A 247 8.51 -0.33 5.83
C ALA A 247 9.48 -1.09 4.92
N ASN A 248 10.69 -0.57 4.72
CA ASN A 248 11.76 -1.27 4.00
C ASN A 248 12.18 -2.56 4.73
N LYS A 249 12.39 -2.49 6.06
CA LYS A 249 12.71 -3.68 6.88
C LYS A 249 11.58 -4.71 6.79
N MET A 250 10.31 -4.29 6.93
CA MET A 250 9.14 -5.17 6.80
C MET A 250 9.10 -5.86 5.42
N ALA A 251 9.33 -5.12 4.33
CA ALA A 251 9.38 -5.69 2.98
C ALA A 251 10.48 -6.76 2.86
N ARG A 252 11.68 -6.50 3.40
CA ARG A 252 12.80 -7.45 3.38
C ARG A 252 12.50 -8.72 4.19
N THR A 253 11.88 -8.56 5.35
CA THR A 253 11.43 -9.68 6.18
C THR A 253 10.33 -10.49 5.50
N ALA A 254 9.34 -9.82 4.87
CA ALA A 254 8.29 -10.49 4.11
C ALA A 254 8.87 -11.34 2.98
N TRP A 255 9.84 -10.81 2.23
CA TRP A 255 10.56 -11.59 1.23
C TRP A 255 11.23 -12.83 1.83
N ALA A 256 11.95 -12.67 2.95
CA ALA A 256 12.64 -13.78 3.59
C ALA A 256 11.67 -14.90 4.02
N LEU A 257 10.52 -14.54 4.61
CA LEU A 257 9.50 -15.52 5.01
C LEU A 257 8.83 -16.20 3.81
N MET A 258 8.67 -15.50 2.69
CA MET A 258 8.15 -16.10 1.45
C MET A 258 9.18 -17.03 0.80
N ALA A 259 10.46 -16.65 0.79
CA ALA A 259 11.53 -17.41 0.10
C ALA A 259 12.03 -18.60 0.90
N HIS A 260 12.10 -18.48 2.23
CA HIS A 260 12.74 -19.49 3.09
C HIS A 260 11.77 -20.13 4.09
N GLY A 261 10.52 -19.68 4.13
CA GLY A 261 9.54 -20.18 5.10
C GLY A 261 9.74 -19.63 6.52
N GLY A 262 9.12 -20.31 7.49
CA GLY A 262 9.17 -19.93 8.90
C GLY A 262 8.14 -18.84 9.28
N ILE A 263 8.26 -18.36 10.50
CA ILE A 263 7.45 -17.28 11.08
C ILE A 263 8.34 -16.14 11.55
N TYR A 264 7.78 -14.95 11.67
CA TYR A 264 8.53 -13.82 12.20
C TYR A 264 8.90 -14.06 13.67
N ARG A 265 10.20 -13.91 13.95
CA ARG A 265 10.72 -13.88 15.32
C ARG A 265 11.22 -12.48 15.60
N ALA A 266 10.74 -11.88 16.68
CA ALA A 266 11.30 -10.61 17.14
C ALA A 266 12.79 -10.80 17.47
N PRO A 267 13.68 -9.85 17.12
CA PRO A 267 15.05 -9.90 17.60
C PRO A 267 15.03 -9.98 19.13
N GLU A 268 15.71 -10.94 19.69
CA GLU A 268 15.96 -10.98 21.13
C GLU A 268 16.66 -9.68 21.51
N LEU A 269 16.19 -9.04 22.58
CA LEU A 269 16.90 -7.94 23.18
C LEU A 269 18.20 -8.57 23.72
N ALA A 270 19.34 -8.29 23.09
CA ALA A 270 20.62 -8.59 23.73
C ALA A 270 20.56 -7.92 25.11
N GLU A 271 20.57 -8.72 26.16
CA GLU A 271 20.77 -8.20 27.51
C GLU A 271 22.04 -7.37 27.44
N ALA A 272 21.90 -6.08 27.73
CA ALA A 272 23.06 -5.21 27.85
C ALA A 272 23.92 -5.72 29.02
N ALA A 273 24.99 -6.44 28.64
CA ALA A 273 26.03 -6.79 29.59
C ALA A 273 26.80 -5.53 29.98
#